data_938635f18e52e8195cb3bdcf148509a8
#
_entry.id   938635f18e52e8195cb3bdcf148509a8
#
_cell.length_a   1.000
_cell.length_b   1.000
_cell.length_c   1.000
_cell.angle_alpha   90.00
_cell.angle_beta   90.00
_cell.angle_gamma   90.00
#
_symmetry.space_group_name_H-M   'P 1'
#
loop_
_entity.id
_entity.type
_entity.pdbx_description
1 polymer ?
#
loop_
_entity_poly.entity_id
_entity_poly.type
_entity_poly.pdbx_seq_one_letter_code
_entity_poly.pdbx_strand_id
1 'polypeptide(L)' 'MFCIVDKEKNFTPVKSGFKTASQANNWAKKNLPKDEVHLWGEKPNLSKGFRYFVQMKCG' A
#
# COMPACT_ATOMS: atom_id res chain seq x y z
N MET A 1 5.81 -9.89 7.10
CA MET A 1 5.04 -9.91 5.87
C MET A 1 4.53 -8.53 5.53
N PHE A 2 4.31 -8.28 4.25
CA PHE A 2 3.81 -6.99 3.80
C PHE A 2 2.31 -7.04 3.56
N CYS A 3 1.67 -5.88 3.69
CA CYS A 3 0.25 -5.75 3.40
C CYS A 3 -0.03 -4.35 2.84
N ILE A 4 -1.23 -4.21 2.28
CA ILE A 4 -1.70 -2.94 1.75
C ILE A 4 -2.92 -2.55 2.59
N VAL A 5 -2.89 -1.35 3.16
CA VAL A 5 -3.96 -0.87 4.03
C VAL A 5 -4.69 0.30 3.40
N ASP A 6 -5.96 0.45 3.76
CA ASP A 6 -6.82 1.54 3.28
C ASP A 6 -6.98 2.58 4.39
N LYS A 7 -6.43 3.76 4.16
CA LYS A 7 -6.49 4.88 5.10
C LYS A 7 -7.92 5.29 5.42
N GLU A 8 -8.80 5.28 4.43
CA GLU A 8 -10.19 5.70 4.61
C GLU A 8 -11.00 4.70 5.44
N LYS A 9 -10.49 3.50 5.61
CA LYS A 9 -11.12 2.46 6.43
C LYS A 9 -10.29 2.17 7.67
N ASN A 10 -9.73 3.21 8.28
CA ASN A 10 -8.93 3.10 9.50
C ASN A 10 -7.72 2.19 9.33
N PHE A 11 -7.05 2.28 8.20
CA PHE A 11 -5.87 1.47 7.90
C PHE A 11 -6.16 -0.03 7.94
N THR A 12 -7.37 -0.41 7.57
CA THR A 12 -7.75 -1.83 7.47
C THR A 12 -7.04 -2.47 6.28
N PRO A 13 -6.42 -3.65 6.45
CA PRO A 13 -5.74 -4.32 5.34
C PRO A 13 -6.70 -4.66 4.20
N VAL A 14 -6.36 -4.22 3.00
CA VAL A 14 -7.09 -4.56 1.78
C VAL A 14 -6.61 -5.91 1.26
N LYS A 15 -5.31 -6.13 1.37
CA LYS A 15 -4.66 -7.37 0.97
C LYS A 15 -3.41 -7.57 1.82
N SER A 16 -3.15 -8.81 2.22
CA SER A 16 -2.01 -9.14 3.05
C SER A 16 -1.38 -10.46 2.62
N GLY A 17 -0.34 -10.87 3.34
CA GLY A 17 0.32 -12.13 3.06
C GLY A 17 1.39 -12.07 1.98
N PHE A 18 1.87 -10.89 1.64
CA PHE A 18 2.97 -10.73 0.69
C PHE A 18 4.30 -11.03 1.39
N LYS A 19 5.10 -11.88 0.79
CA LYS A 19 6.40 -12.24 1.34
C LYS A 19 7.44 -11.15 1.18
N THR A 20 7.32 -10.35 0.11
CA THR A 20 8.27 -9.28 -0.18
C THR A 20 7.53 -7.98 -0.50
N ALA A 21 8.24 -6.86 -0.33
CA ALA A 21 7.71 -5.55 -0.70
C ALA A 21 7.42 -5.48 -2.20
N SER A 22 8.27 -6.13 -3.00
CA SER A 22 8.09 -6.18 -4.44
C SER A 22 6.76 -6.80 -4.84
N GLN A 23 6.39 -7.90 -4.18
CA GLN A 23 5.11 -8.56 -4.43
C GLN A 23 3.94 -7.65 -4.09
N ALA A 24 4.01 -6.97 -2.94
CA ALA A 24 2.96 -6.05 -2.51
C ALA A 24 2.84 -4.87 -3.49
N ASN A 25 3.96 -4.29 -3.89
CA ASN A 25 3.98 -3.18 -4.82
C ASN A 25 3.40 -3.57 -6.18
N ASN A 26 3.77 -4.74 -6.68
CA ASN A 26 3.27 -5.22 -7.98
C ASN A 26 1.75 -5.43 -7.95
N TRP A 27 1.25 -6.02 -6.88
CA TRP A 27 -0.18 -6.21 -6.72
C TRP A 27 -0.92 -4.87 -6.69
N ALA A 28 -0.37 -3.92 -5.94
CA ALA A 28 -0.96 -2.59 -5.83
C ALA A 28 -1.01 -1.87 -7.17
N LYS A 29 0.07 -1.93 -7.93
CA LYS A 29 0.12 -1.31 -9.25
C LYS A 29 -0.89 -1.90 -10.21
N LYS A 30 -1.17 -3.19 -10.06
CA LYS A 30 -2.07 -3.90 -10.96
C LYS A 30 -3.54 -3.71 -10.58
N ASN A 31 -3.84 -3.63 -9.29
CA ASN A 31 -5.22 -3.68 -8.79
C ASN A 31 -5.72 -2.37 -8.20
N LEU A 32 -4.84 -1.42 -7.91
CA LEU A 32 -5.19 -0.15 -7.31
C LEU A 32 -4.71 1.01 -8.17
N PRO A 33 -5.38 2.18 -8.08
CA PRO A 33 -4.93 3.37 -8.81
C PRO A 33 -3.54 3.80 -8.32
N LYS A 34 -2.62 4.00 -9.27
CA LYS A 34 -1.25 4.40 -8.94
C LYS A 34 -1.17 5.70 -8.16
N ASP A 35 -2.09 6.63 -8.45
CA ASP A 35 -2.09 7.95 -7.83
C ASP A 35 -2.61 7.93 -6.40
N GLU A 36 -3.21 6.83 -5.98
CA GLU A 36 -3.79 6.71 -4.65
C GLU A 36 -3.04 5.73 -3.75
N VAL A 37 -2.02 5.04 -4.26
CA VAL A 37 -1.27 4.07 -3.48
C VAL A 37 0.17 4.53 -3.27
N HIS A 38 0.61 4.49 -2.00
CA HIS A 38 1.99 4.77 -1.64
C HIS A 38 2.75 3.45 -1.59
N LEU A 39 3.62 3.23 -2.57
CA LEU A 39 4.38 2.00 -2.68
C LEU A 39 5.53 1.96 -1.68
N TRP A 40 5.95 0.76 -1.33
CA TRP A 40 7.07 0.58 -0.42
C TRP A 40 8.37 1.08 -1.04
N GLY A 41 9.09 1.89 -0.28
CA GLY A 41 10.33 2.50 -0.76
C GLY A 41 10.15 3.78 -1.55
N GLU A 42 8.91 4.18 -1.83
CA GLU A 42 8.63 5.40 -2.55
C GLU A 42 8.69 6.60 -1.59
N LYS A 43 9.21 7.71 -2.06
CA LYS A 43 9.26 8.93 -1.25
C LYS A 43 7.86 9.51 -1.09
N PRO A 44 7.47 9.93 0.12
CA PRO A 44 6.16 10.55 0.31
C PRO A 44 6.06 11.85 -0.47
N ASN A 45 4.93 12.01 -1.16
CA ASN A 45 4.62 13.22 -1.90
C ASN A 45 3.42 13.88 -1.22
N LEU A 46 3.67 15.00 -0.51
CA LEU A 46 2.63 15.67 0.27
C LEU A 46 1.55 16.31 -0.58
N SER A 47 1.81 16.49 -1.89
CA SER A 47 0.80 17.05 -2.80
C SER A 47 -0.21 16.01 -3.26
N LYS A 48 0.04 14.72 -3.01
CA LYS A 48 -0.86 13.64 -3.36
C LYS A 48 -1.51 13.07 -2.11
N GLY A 49 -2.84 12.98 -2.12
CA GLY A 49 -3.57 12.34 -1.05
C GLY A 49 -3.64 10.85 -1.26
N PHE A 50 -2.70 10.11 -0.68
CA PHE A 50 -2.70 8.66 -0.79
C PHE A 50 -3.81 8.06 0.06
N ARG A 51 -4.53 7.10 -0.51
CA ARG A 51 -5.54 6.33 0.19
C ARG A 51 -5.00 5.00 0.69
N TYR A 52 -4.11 4.39 -0.09
CA TYR A 52 -3.56 3.07 0.21
C TYR A 52 -2.09 3.18 0.54
N PHE A 53 -1.64 2.36 1.48
CA PHE A 53 -0.24 2.32 1.88
C PHE A 53 0.25 0.88 1.95
N VAL A 54 1.45 0.65 1.43
CA VAL A 54 2.12 -0.63 1.60
C VAL A 54 2.92 -0.59 2.89
N GLN A 55 2.67 -1.54 3.79
CA GLN A 55 3.32 -1.59 5.10
C GLN A 55 3.93 -2.97 5.36
N MET A 56 4.94 -2.99 6.23
CA MET A 56 5.56 -4.24 6.63
C MET A 56 4.79 -4.93 7.76
N LYS A 57 4.16 -4.17 8.63
CA LYS A 57 3.37 -4.69 9.75
C LYS A 57 1.89 -4.59 9.44
N CYS A 58 1.19 -5.69 9.56
CA CYS A 58 -0.23 -5.77 9.30
C CYS A 58 -1.00 -6.02 10.60
N GLY A 59 -1.65 -5.01 11.03
CA GLY A 59 -2.55 -5.12 12.18
C GLY A 59 -1.93 -4.88 13.48
#